data_a205c115eeba07158cfa7067c38ef5e7
#
_entry.id   a205c115eeba07158cfa7067c38ef5e7
#
_cell.length_a   1.000
_cell.length_b   1.000
_cell.length_c   1.000
_cell.angle_alpha   90.00
_cell.angle_beta   90.00
_cell.angle_gamma   90.00
#
_symmetry.space_group_name_H-M   'P 1'
#
loop_
_entity.id
_entity.type
_entity.pdbx_description
1 polymer ?
#
loop_
_entity_poly.entity_id
_entity_poly.type
_entity_poly.pdbx_seq_one_letter_code
_entity_poly.pdbx_strand_id
1 'polypeptide(L)'
;SGGTTRRAAKMVVVDVDHPDIEHFINWKVIEEQKVAALVTGSKINEKFLGAVMRACVNCEGPEGDCFDPKKNPALKRAIIAAREAMIPENYVQRVIQFAKQGFKEIEFRTYDTDWDSDAYLTVSGQNSNNTVRVTDDFLKAVESDSDWHLINRTDSAIAKTLDARELWDQIGQAAWQSADPGIQYHTTINDWHTCPESGEIRASNPCSEYMFLDNTACNLASINLMQFRQASGRFDVEAFEHVAKLWTVVLEISVLMAQFPSKEIAELSYKFRTLGLGFANIGGLLMSQGIAYDSKEARSICGAISAIMTGVSYATSAQMAKELGAFPGYGENESHMLRVMRNHRAAAHGEATAYEDLSTNPVPLDASH
;
A
#
# COMPACT_ATOMS: atom_id res chain seq x y z
N SER A 1 9.09 0.84 -14.23
CA SER A 1 9.69 -0.13 -13.32
C SER A 1 11.22 -0.07 -13.37
N GLY A 2 11.88 -0.44 -12.28
CA GLY A 2 13.35 -0.50 -12.19
C GLY A 2 13.99 -1.70 -12.88
N GLY A 3 13.40 -2.26 -13.92
CA GLY A 3 13.88 -3.44 -14.63
C GLY A 3 13.62 -4.74 -13.86
N THR A 4 14.58 -5.68 -13.84
CA THR A 4 14.43 -7.00 -13.24
C THR A 4 14.58 -7.02 -11.71
N THR A 5 15.09 -5.95 -11.10
CA THR A 5 15.43 -5.91 -9.66
C THR A 5 14.29 -5.42 -8.76
N ARG A 6 13.31 -4.69 -9.29
CA ARG A 6 12.16 -4.17 -8.55
C ARG A 6 10.91 -4.17 -9.41
N ARG A 7 9.76 -4.49 -8.79
CA ARG A 7 8.46 -4.25 -9.40
C ARG A 7 8.14 -2.75 -9.37
N ALA A 8 7.38 -2.29 -10.37
CA ALA A 8 6.77 -0.96 -10.31
C ALA A 8 5.73 -0.94 -9.18
N ALA A 9 5.66 0.17 -8.47
CA ALA A 9 4.62 0.43 -7.49
C ALA A 9 3.91 1.74 -7.84
N LYS A 10 2.63 1.82 -7.51
CA LYS A 10 1.77 2.98 -7.77
C LYS A 10 0.96 3.27 -6.53
N MET A 11 0.96 4.51 -6.08
CA MET A 11 0.02 5.04 -5.09
C MET A 11 -1.14 5.73 -5.81
N VAL A 12 -2.35 5.46 -5.36
CA VAL A 12 -3.55 6.22 -5.74
C VAL A 12 -4.18 6.73 -4.46
N VAL A 13 -4.30 8.04 -4.36
CA VAL A 13 -4.91 8.73 -3.22
C VAL A 13 -6.22 9.37 -3.67
N VAL A 14 -7.29 9.13 -2.92
CA VAL A 14 -8.59 9.74 -3.15
C VAL A 14 -9.08 10.37 -1.86
N ASP A 15 -9.55 11.61 -1.94
CA ASP A 15 -10.11 12.32 -0.80
C ASP A 15 -11.43 11.68 -0.35
N VAL A 16 -11.67 11.64 0.95
CA VAL A 16 -12.84 10.99 1.56
C VAL A 16 -14.18 11.61 1.15
N ASP A 17 -14.18 12.84 0.63
CA ASP A 17 -15.34 13.54 0.10
C ASP A 17 -15.56 13.38 -1.42
N HIS A 18 -14.77 12.49 -2.08
CA HIS A 18 -14.91 12.26 -3.51
C HIS A 18 -16.21 11.52 -3.85
N PRO A 19 -16.93 11.87 -4.92
CA PRO A 19 -18.19 11.21 -5.31
C PRO A 19 -18.09 9.69 -5.47
N ASP A 20 -16.95 9.18 -5.95
CA ASP A 20 -16.72 7.75 -6.20
C ASP A 20 -16.06 7.04 -5.02
N ILE A 21 -16.00 7.63 -3.84
CA ILE A 21 -15.22 7.09 -2.71
C ILE A 21 -15.66 5.69 -2.30
N GLU A 22 -16.97 5.41 -2.28
CA GLU A 22 -17.48 4.09 -1.91
C GLU A 22 -17.00 2.99 -2.88
N HIS A 23 -16.97 3.32 -4.19
CA HIS A 23 -16.45 2.40 -5.19
C HIS A 23 -14.93 2.21 -5.06
N PHE A 24 -14.20 3.29 -4.79
CA PHE A 24 -12.76 3.24 -4.57
C PHE A 24 -12.37 2.41 -3.33
N ILE A 25 -13.07 2.56 -2.22
CA ILE A 25 -12.87 1.78 -0.99
C ILE A 25 -13.00 0.27 -1.28
N ASN A 26 -14.03 -0.12 -2.03
CA ASN A 26 -14.35 -1.52 -2.27
C ASN A 26 -13.63 -2.13 -3.49
N TRP A 27 -12.83 -1.37 -4.21
CA TRP A 27 -12.23 -1.81 -5.47
C TRP A 27 -11.50 -3.15 -5.34
N LYS A 28 -10.53 -3.26 -4.45
CA LYS A 28 -9.74 -4.51 -4.31
C LYS A 28 -10.55 -5.66 -3.75
N VAL A 29 -11.50 -5.41 -2.88
CA VAL A 29 -12.44 -6.43 -2.40
C VAL A 29 -13.19 -7.07 -3.57
N ILE A 30 -13.70 -6.26 -4.50
CA ILE A 30 -14.41 -6.72 -5.69
C ILE A 30 -13.46 -7.52 -6.61
N GLU A 31 -12.24 -7.05 -6.81
CA GLU A 31 -11.27 -7.75 -7.65
C GLU A 31 -10.84 -9.10 -7.04
N GLU A 32 -10.65 -9.19 -5.74
CA GLU A 32 -10.39 -10.46 -5.03
C GLU A 32 -11.58 -11.44 -5.15
N GLN A 33 -12.81 -10.94 -5.07
CA GLN A 33 -14.00 -11.77 -5.30
C GLN A 33 -14.04 -12.34 -6.72
N LYS A 34 -13.59 -11.58 -7.74
CA LYS A 34 -13.48 -12.06 -9.13
C LYS A 34 -12.43 -13.19 -9.23
N VAL A 35 -11.28 -13.05 -8.56
CA VAL A 35 -10.25 -14.12 -8.52
C VAL A 35 -10.84 -15.37 -7.88
N ALA A 36 -11.49 -15.26 -6.75
CA ALA A 36 -12.12 -16.39 -6.06
C ALA A 36 -13.17 -17.11 -6.95
N ALA A 37 -13.99 -16.33 -7.64
CA ALA A 37 -14.98 -16.86 -8.57
C ALA A 37 -14.33 -17.57 -9.76
N LEU A 38 -13.26 -16.99 -10.34
CA LEU A 38 -12.51 -17.57 -11.46
C LEU A 38 -11.84 -18.90 -11.07
N VAL A 39 -11.17 -18.93 -9.92
CA VAL A 39 -10.51 -20.12 -9.39
C VAL A 39 -11.53 -21.24 -9.13
N THR A 40 -12.59 -20.92 -8.39
CA THR A 40 -13.65 -21.88 -8.07
C THR A 40 -14.35 -22.39 -9.33
N GLY A 41 -14.75 -21.48 -10.23
CA GLY A 41 -15.43 -21.80 -11.48
C GLY A 41 -14.58 -22.68 -12.39
N SER A 42 -13.27 -22.43 -12.50
CA SER A 42 -12.36 -23.24 -13.31
C SER A 42 -12.26 -24.68 -12.79
N LYS A 43 -12.14 -24.89 -11.50
CA LYS A 43 -12.08 -26.22 -10.85
C LYS A 43 -13.42 -26.96 -10.97
N ILE A 44 -14.55 -26.25 -10.85
CA ILE A 44 -15.89 -26.81 -11.08
C ILE A 44 -16.03 -27.29 -12.52
N ASN A 45 -15.63 -26.46 -13.49
CA ASN A 45 -15.66 -26.82 -14.91
C ASN A 45 -14.82 -28.04 -15.20
N GLU A 46 -13.57 -28.11 -14.75
CA GLU A 46 -12.71 -29.27 -14.92
C GLU A 46 -13.35 -30.55 -14.35
N LYS A 47 -13.85 -30.50 -13.13
CA LYS A 47 -14.44 -31.65 -12.43
C LYS A 47 -15.68 -32.17 -13.17
N PHE A 48 -16.65 -31.32 -13.41
CA PHE A 48 -17.99 -31.75 -13.89
C PHE A 48 -18.06 -31.91 -15.40
N LEU A 49 -17.44 -31.02 -16.18
CA LEU A 49 -17.35 -31.17 -17.62
C LEU A 49 -16.43 -32.33 -18.02
N GLY A 50 -15.34 -32.53 -17.26
CA GLY A 50 -14.52 -33.73 -17.40
C GLY A 50 -15.28 -35.02 -17.10
N ALA A 51 -16.21 -35.02 -16.14
CA ALA A 51 -17.07 -36.15 -15.87
C ALA A 51 -18.05 -36.40 -17.05
N VAL A 52 -18.61 -35.39 -17.68
CA VAL A 52 -19.43 -35.51 -18.87
C VAL A 52 -18.63 -36.11 -20.02
N MET A 53 -17.41 -35.65 -20.27
CA MET A 53 -16.53 -36.22 -21.30
C MET A 53 -16.24 -37.68 -21.05
N ARG A 54 -15.80 -38.06 -19.83
CA ARG A 54 -15.54 -39.44 -19.43
C ARG A 54 -16.77 -40.33 -19.58
N ALA A 55 -17.96 -39.85 -19.27
CA ALA A 55 -19.20 -40.59 -19.41
C ALA A 55 -19.56 -40.88 -20.90
N CYS A 56 -19.16 -40.00 -21.81
CA CYS A 56 -19.31 -40.26 -23.25
C CYS A 56 -18.27 -41.27 -23.78
N VAL A 57 -16.99 -41.07 -23.37
CA VAL A 57 -15.84 -41.82 -23.91
C VAL A 57 -15.77 -43.26 -23.35
N ASN A 58 -16.09 -43.45 -22.07
CA ASN A 58 -16.03 -44.75 -21.39
C ASN A 58 -17.32 -45.58 -21.54
N CYS A 59 -18.17 -45.25 -22.49
CA CYS A 59 -19.40 -45.93 -22.76
C CYS A 59 -19.14 -47.15 -23.70
N GLU A 60 -19.60 -48.32 -23.30
CA GLU A 60 -19.45 -49.59 -24.06
C GLU A 60 -20.64 -49.89 -24.98
N GLY A 61 -21.61 -48.96 -25.07
CA GLY A 61 -22.79 -49.08 -25.93
C GLY A 61 -22.51 -48.79 -27.42
N PRO A 62 -23.51 -48.97 -28.31
CA PRO A 62 -23.43 -48.51 -29.69
C PRO A 62 -23.05 -47.04 -29.73
N GLU A 63 -22.23 -46.63 -30.71
CA GLU A 63 -21.59 -45.29 -30.77
C GLU A 63 -22.59 -44.12 -30.62
N GLY A 64 -23.77 -44.20 -31.24
CA GLY A 64 -24.80 -43.16 -31.10
C GLY A 64 -25.47 -43.13 -29.72
N ASP A 65 -25.53 -44.21 -29.02
CA ASP A 65 -26.19 -44.35 -27.72
C ASP A 65 -25.33 -43.73 -26.57
N CYS A 66 -24.02 -43.73 -26.73
CA CYS A 66 -23.07 -43.16 -25.77
C CYS A 66 -23.24 -41.64 -25.56
N PHE A 67 -23.82 -40.92 -26.55
CA PHE A 67 -24.03 -39.49 -26.50
C PHE A 67 -25.50 -39.09 -26.20
N ASP A 68 -26.39 -40.09 -26.01
CA ASP A 68 -27.78 -39.85 -25.64
C ASP A 68 -27.99 -40.10 -24.13
N PRO A 69 -28.30 -39.07 -23.31
CA PRO A 69 -28.52 -39.22 -21.88
C PRO A 69 -29.73 -40.10 -21.53
N LYS A 70 -30.61 -40.43 -22.48
CA LYS A 70 -31.70 -41.39 -22.29
C LYS A 70 -31.22 -42.84 -22.36
N LYS A 71 -30.12 -43.07 -23.08
CA LYS A 71 -29.51 -44.40 -23.29
C LYS A 71 -28.24 -44.61 -22.50
N ASN A 72 -27.53 -43.55 -22.14
CA ASN A 72 -26.32 -43.58 -21.29
C ASN A 72 -26.64 -43.05 -19.88
N PRO A 73 -26.87 -43.94 -18.88
CA PRO A 73 -27.17 -43.51 -17.52
C PRO A 73 -26.02 -42.76 -16.84
N ALA A 74 -24.76 -43.07 -17.21
CA ALA A 74 -23.58 -42.33 -16.66
C ALA A 74 -23.55 -40.89 -17.15
N LEU A 75 -23.83 -40.67 -18.44
CA LEU A 75 -23.96 -39.33 -19.04
C LEU A 75 -25.10 -38.54 -18.39
N LYS A 76 -26.27 -39.20 -18.21
CA LYS A 76 -27.42 -38.56 -17.53
C LYS A 76 -27.05 -38.06 -16.14
N ARG A 77 -26.37 -38.87 -15.33
CA ARG A 77 -25.91 -38.46 -13.98
C ARG A 77 -24.91 -37.30 -14.05
N ALA A 78 -23.93 -37.39 -14.96
CA ALA A 78 -22.93 -36.33 -15.13
C ALA A 78 -23.56 -34.99 -15.55
N ILE A 79 -24.56 -35.03 -16.44
CA ILE A 79 -25.31 -33.81 -16.86
C ILE A 79 -26.08 -33.20 -15.67
N ILE A 80 -26.77 -34.05 -14.87
CA ILE A 80 -27.50 -33.56 -13.69
C ILE A 80 -26.54 -32.92 -12.70
N ALA A 81 -25.42 -33.58 -12.38
CA ALA A 81 -24.41 -33.04 -11.47
C ALA A 81 -23.79 -31.73 -11.98
N ALA A 82 -23.55 -31.60 -13.30
CA ALA A 82 -23.06 -30.35 -13.87
C ALA A 82 -24.09 -29.21 -13.75
N ARG A 83 -25.39 -29.49 -13.92
CA ARG A 83 -26.49 -28.53 -13.72
C ARG A 83 -26.63 -28.10 -12.25
N GLU A 84 -26.54 -29.03 -11.31
CA GLU A 84 -26.54 -28.76 -9.87
C GLU A 84 -25.34 -27.88 -9.47
N ALA A 85 -24.20 -28.04 -10.15
CA ALA A 85 -23.02 -27.19 -10.00
C ALA A 85 -23.11 -25.85 -10.78
N MET A 86 -24.30 -25.48 -11.30
CA MET A 86 -24.56 -24.23 -12.01
C MET A 86 -23.76 -24.05 -13.32
N ILE A 87 -23.29 -25.14 -13.94
CA ILE A 87 -22.61 -25.05 -15.23
C ILE A 87 -23.65 -24.81 -16.35
N PRO A 88 -23.41 -23.80 -17.21
CA PRO A 88 -24.31 -23.50 -18.31
C PRO A 88 -24.47 -24.68 -19.26
N GLU A 89 -25.72 -24.94 -19.68
CA GLU A 89 -26.08 -26.09 -20.54
C GLU A 89 -25.30 -26.12 -21.87
N ASN A 90 -25.01 -24.96 -22.45
CA ASN A 90 -24.24 -24.88 -23.70
C ASN A 90 -22.80 -25.44 -23.53
N TYR A 91 -22.19 -25.37 -22.35
CA TYR A 91 -20.88 -25.99 -22.11
C TYR A 91 -20.98 -27.50 -22.04
N VAL A 92 -22.01 -28.02 -21.39
CA VAL A 92 -22.29 -29.46 -21.35
C VAL A 92 -22.49 -30.00 -22.76
N GLN A 93 -23.31 -29.34 -23.56
CA GLN A 93 -23.57 -29.72 -24.94
C GLN A 93 -22.31 -29.66 -25.82
N ARG A 94 -21.45 -28.66 -25.60
CA ARG A 94 -20.16 -28.53 -26.31
C ARG A 94 -19.23 -29.71 -26.02
N VAL A 95 -19.16 -30.16 -24.79
CA VAL A 95 -18.33 -31.32 -24.38
C VAL A 95 -18.87 -32.59 -25.06
N ILE A 96 -20.17 -32.80 -25.08
CA ILE A 96 -20.80 -33.93 -25.77
C ILE A 96 -20.52 -33.88 -27.30
N GLN A 97 -20.52 -32.70 -27.89
CA GLN A 97 -20.16 -32.51 -29.31
C GLN A 97 -18.70 -32.86 -29.60
N PHE A 98 -17.77 -32.45 -28.73
CA PHE A 98 -16.37 -32.84 -28.85
C PHE A 98 -16.18 -34.35 -28.76
N ALA A 99 -16.86 -35.03 -27.81
CA ALA A 99 -16.85 -36.45 -27.72
C ALA A 99 -17.40 -37.15 -29.01
N LYS A 100 -18.48 -36.60 -29.61
CA LYS A 100 -19.00 -37.07 -30.90
C LYS A 100 -18.01 -36.89 -32.05
N GLN A 101 -17.14 -35.88 -32.01
CA GLN A 101 -16.10 -35.67 -33.01
C GLN A 101 -14.85 -36.52 -32.78
N GLY A 102 -14.86 -37.39 -31.77
CA GLY A 102 -13.76 -38.33 -31.47
C GLY A 102 -12.73 -37.85 -30.48
N PHE A 103 -12.92 -36.65 -29.87
CA PHE A 103 -12.05 -36.22 -28.76
C PHE A 103 -12.29 -37.11 -27.53
N LYS A 104 -11.22 -37.56 -26.94
CA LYS A 104 -11.27 -38.45 -25.75
C LYS A 104 -11.07 -37.69 -24.43
N GLU A 105 -10.49 -36.54 -24.49
CA GLU A 105 -10.20 -35.68 -23.35
C GLU A 105 -10.25 -34.20 -23.76
N ILE A 106 -10.44 -33.33 -22.78
CA ILE A 106 -10.36 -31.87 -22.91
C ILE A 106 -9.48 -31.37 -21.79
N GLU A 107 -8.47 -30.60 -22.14
CA GLU A 107 -7.66 -29.89 -21.17
C GLU A 107 -8.44 -28.65 -20.70
N PHE A 108 -8.77 -28.61 -19.41
CA PHE A 108 -9.42 -27.45 -18.79
C PHE A 108 -8.37 -26.60 -18.12
N ARG A 109 -8.29 -25.33 -18.53
CA ARG A 109 -7.46 -24.37 -17.82
C ARG A 109 -8.03 -24.13 -16.44
N THR A 110 -7.25 -24.45 -15.40
CA THR A 110 -7.55 -24.16 -14.00
C THR A 110 -6.70 -23.03 -13.48
N TYR A 111 -7.22 -22.33 -12.48
CA TYR A 111 -6.55 -21.23 -11.81
C TYR A 111 -6.38 -21.57 -10.33
N ASP A 112 -5.44 -20.94 -9.68
CA ASP A 112 -5.19 -21.02 -8.25
C ASP A 112 -5.14 -19.63 -7.60
N THR A 113 -4.92 -19.58 -6.28
CA THR A 113 -4.88 -18.35 -5.49
C THR A 113 -3.46 -17.89 -5.19
N ASP A 114 -2.45 -18.50 -5.81
CA ASP A 114 -1.07 -18.04 -5.65
C ASP A 114 -0.92 -16.63 -6.22
N TRP A 115 -0.21 -15.78 -5.52
CA TRP A 115 -0.09 -14.34 -5.81
C TRP A 115 0.47 -14.02 -7.21
N ASP A 116 1.19 -14.95 -7.83
CA ASP A 116 1.76 -14.85 -9.17
C ASP A 116 0.99 -15.65 -10.21
N SER A 117 -0.18 -16.22 -9.85
CA SER A 117 -0.99 -17.02 -10.76
C SER A 117 -1.61 -16.18 -11.87
N ASP A 118 -1.96 -16.86 -12.97
CA ASP A 118 -2.66 -16.26 -14.10
C ASP A 118 -4.01 -15.61 -13.72
N ALA A 119 -4.63 -16.04 -12.61
CA ALA A 119 -5.88 -15.46 -12.13
C ALA A 119 -5.71 -13.97 -11.81
N TYR A 120 -4.60 -13.60 -11.16
CA TYR A 120 -4.30 -12.20 -10.83
C TYR A 120 -3.93 -11.33 -12.03
N LEU A 121 -3.59 -11.92 -13.16
CA LEU A 121 -3.39 -11.18 -14.42
C LEU A 121 -4.72 -10.75 -15.05
N THR A 122 -5.85 -11.33 -14.62
CA THR A 122 -7.18 -11.05 -15.17
C THR A 122 -7.91 -9.92 -14.45
N VAL A 123 -7.39 -9.43 -13.33
CA VAL A 123 -7.99 -8.38 -12.51
C VAL A 123 -7.14 -7.10 -12.53
N SER A 124 -7.75 -5.97 -12.18
CA SER A 124 -7.12 -4.67 -12.27
C SER A 124 -6.60 -4.17 -10.91
N GLY A 125 -5.59 -3.28 -10.94
CA GLY A 125 -5.14 -2.54 -9.76
C GLY A 125 -4.34 -3.33 -8.74
N GLN A 126 -3.87 -4.55 -9.02
CA GLN A 126 -3.15 -5.39 -8.05
C GLN A 126 -1.82 -4.79 -7.61
N ASN A 127 -1.14 -4.03 -8.47
CA ASN A 127 0.11 -3.35 -8.16
C ASN A 127 -0.09 -1.87 -7.72
N SER A 128 -1.32 -1.49 -7.44
CA SER A 128 -1.68 -0.15 -6.95
C SER A 128 -1.91 -0.20 -5.45
N ASN A 129 -1.28 0.71 -4.71
CA ASN A 129 -1.58 0.95 -3.31
C ASN A 129 -2.66 2.03 -3.27
N ASN A 130 -3.86 1.66 -2.84
CA ASN A 130 -4.99 2.57 -2.76
C ASN A 130 -5.10 3.15 -1.36
N THR A 131 -5.28 4.46 -1.25
CA THR A 131 -5.33 5.17 0.03
C THR A 131 -6.43 6.21 0.03
N VAL A 132 -7.21 6.24 1.09
CA VAL A 132 -8.20 7.30 1.37
C VAL A 132 -7.54 8.39 2.18
N ARG A 133 -7.70 9.63 1.74
CA ARG A 133 -7.18 10.80 2.44
C ARG A 133 -8.29 11.44 3.26
N VAL A 134 -8.14 11.45 4.59
CA VAL A 134 -9.13 11.93 5.55
C VAL A 134 -8.68 13.25 6.18
N THR A 135 -9.65 14.13 6.47
CA THR A 135 -9.43 15.37 7.20
C THR A 135 -9.89 15.23 8.66
N ASP A 136 -9.44 16.14 9.53
CA ASP A 136 -9.94 16.20 10.91
C ASP A 136 -11.45 16.42 10.97
N ASP A 137 -12.02 17.16 10.01
CA ASP A 137 -13.47 17.38 9.97
C ASP A 137 -14.25 16.09 9.67
N PHE A 138 -13.73 15.23 8.80
CA PHE A 138 -14.30 13.90 8.60
C PHE A 138 -14.22 13.06 9.88
N LEU A 139 -13.08 13.06 10.56
CA LEU A 139 -12.90 12.30 11.81
C LEU A 139 -13.84 12.78 12.92
N LYS A 140 -14.04 14.10 13.05
CA LYS A 140 -15.04 14.67 13.96
C LYS A 140 -16.46 14.26 13.58
N ALA A 141 -16.78 14.21 12.28
CA ALA A 141 -18.08 13.72 11.82
C ALA A 141 -18.28 12.24 12.17
N VAL A 142 -17.23 11.42 12.04
CA VAL A 142 -17.24 10.01 12.49
C VAL A 142 -17.48 9.90 14.01
N GLU A 143 -16.80 10.71 14.83
CA GLU A 143 -16.93 10.69 16.27
C GLU A 143 -18.32 11.13 16.75
N SER A 144 -18.96 12.05 16.03
CA SER A 144 -20.26 12.62 16.36
C SER A 144 -21.44 11.94 15.67
N ASP A 145 -21.19 10.83 14.92
CA ASP A 145 -22.21 10.12 14.14
C ASP A 145 -23.04 11.07 13.25
N SER A 146 -22.36 11.96 12.53
CA SER A 146 -23.00 12.97 11.70
C SER A 146 -22.86 12.70 10.21
N ASP A 147 -23.63 13.46 9.41
CA ASP A 147 -23.61 13.38 7.96
C ASP A 147 -22.25 13.81 7.38
N TRP A 148 -21.85 13.14 6.30
CA TRP A 148 -20.72 13.49 5.46
C TRP A 148 -21.15 13.73 4.02
N HIS A 149 -20.69 14.82 3.42
CA HIS A 149 -21.05 15.18 2.05
C HIS A 149 -19.95 14.81 1.07
N LEU A 150 -20.33 14.09 0.01
CA LEU A 150 -19.49 13.88 -1.15
C LEU A 150 -19.65 15.04 -2.11
N ILE A 151 -18.54 15.61 -2.57
CA ILE A 151 -18.51 16.88 -3.30
C ILE A 151 -18.03 16.65 -4.74
N ASN A 152 -18.82 17.10 -5.70
CA ASN A 152 -18.44 17.11 -7.11
C ASN A 152 -17.19 17.97 -7.33
N ARG A 153 -16.25 17.47 -8.14
CA ARG A 153 -15.01 18.19 -8.46
C ARG A 153 -15.18 19.24 -9.57
N THR A 154 -16.30 19.25 -10.27
CA THR A 154 -16.56 20.15 -11.39
C THR A 154 -17.35 21.42 -11.02
N ASP A 155 -18.26 21.31 -10.07
CA ASP A 155 -19.18 22.39 -9.69
C ASP A 155 -19.26 22.64 -8.17
N SER A 156 -18.52 21.83 -7.38
CA SER A 156 -18.53 21.88 -5.91
C SER A 156 -19.90 21.63 -5.27
N ALA A 157 -20.87 21.09 -6.01
CA ALA A 157 -22.16 20.71 -5.47
C ALA A 157 -22.08 19.41 -4.67
N ILE A 158 -22.99 19.25 -3.71
CA ILE A 158 -23.13 17.99 -2.98
C ILE A 158 -23.69 16.92 -3.94
N ALA A 159 -22.88 15.90 -4.21
CA ALA A 159 -23.27 14.76 -5.04
C ALA A 159 -24.08 13.74 -4.26
N LYS A 160 -23.72 13.50 -3.01
CA LYS A 160 -24.37 12.53 -2.12
C LYS A 160 -24.09 12.88 -0.67
N THR A 161 -25.01 12.55 0.23
CA THR A 161 -24.82 12.61 1.68
C THR A 161 -24.81 11.18 2.23
N LEU A 162 -23.83 10.88 3.07
CA LEU A 162 -23.62 9.58 3.72
C LEU A 162 -23.50 9.79 5.24
N ASP A 163 -23.73 8.73 6.00
CA ASP A 163 -23.32 8.66 7.39
C ASP A 163 -21.78 8.49 7.46
N ALA A 164 -21.12 9.36 8.24
CA ALA A 164 -19.65 9.36 8.33
C ALA A 164 -19.11 8.07 9.00
N ARG A 165 -19.83 7.56 10.01
CA ARG A 165 -19.48 6.33 10.71
C ARG A 165 -19.59 5.12 9.80
N GLU A 166 -20.69 5.02 9.04
CA GLU A 166 -20.85 3.93 8.06
C GLU A 166 -19.76 3.94 7.01
N LEU A 167 -19.36 5.12 6.53
CA LEU A 167 -18.25 5.23 5.55
C LEU A 167 -16.91 4.80 6.16
N TRP A 168 -16.65 5.19 7.42
CA TRP A 168 -15.47 4.77 8.17
C TRP A 168 -15.41 3.25 8.36
N ASP A 169 -16.53 2.65 8.73
CA ASP A 169 -16.64 1.19 8.91
C ASP A 169 -16.43 0.44 7.59
N GLN A 170 -16.91 0.98 6.45
CA GLN A 170 -16.63 0.43 5.13
C GLN A 170 -15.13 0.42 4.81
N ILE A 171 -14.41 1.51 5.14
CA ILE A 171 -12.94 1.58 4.97
C ILE A 171 -12.27 0.48 5.80
N GLY A 172 -12.64 0.35 7.08
CA GLY A 172 -12.10 -0.67 7.98
C GLY A 172 -12.36 -2.09 7.48
N GLN A 173 -13.59 -2.36 7.03
CA GLN A 173 -13.99 -3.66 6.51
C GLN A 173 -13.24 -4.02 5.22
N ALA A 174 -13.09 -3.08 4.30
CA ALA A 174 -12.34 -3.30 3.05
C ALA A 174 -10.86 -3.55 3.33
N ALA A 175 -10.25 -2.77 4.22
CA ALA A 175 -8.85 -2.94 4.63
C ALA A 175 -8.62 -4.31 5.29
N TRP A 176 -9.55 -4.79 6.11
CA TRP A 176 -9.48 -6.13 6.69
C TRP A 176 -9.56 -7.23 5.63
N GLN A 177 -10.41 -7.07 4.62
CA GLN A 177 -10.63 -8.09 3.58
C GLN A 177 -9.52 -8.15 2.53
N SER A 178 -8.93 -7.01 2.16
CA SER A 178 -8.03 -6.92 1.00
C SER A 178 -6.71 -6.19 1.28
N ALA A 179 -6.45 -5.79 2.52
CA ALA A 179 -5.34 -4.92 2.94
C ALA A 179 -5.34 -3.50 2.34
N ASP A 180 -6.37 -3.14 1.59
CA ASP A 180 -6.61 -1.80 1.03
C ASP A 180 -8.06 -1.34 1.34
N PRO A 181 -8.28 -0.03 1.42
CA PRO A 181 -7.34 1.06 1.28
C PRO A 181 -6.53 1.33 2.56
N GLY A 182 -5.37 1.99 2.40
CA GLY A 182 -4.69 2.68 3.49
C GLY A 182 -5.37 4.00 3.82
N ILE A 183 -4.91 4.67 4.87
CA ILE A 183 -5.41 5.98 5.30
C ILE A 183 -4.26 6.97 5.41
N GLN A 184 -4.49 8.20 4.95
CA GLN A 184 -3.61 9.34 5.18
C GLN A 184 -4.38 10.47 5.85
N TYR A 185 -3.79 11.04 6.89
CA TYR A 185 -4.38 12.11 7.70
C TYR A 185 -3.97 13.48 7.16
N HIS A 186 -4.79 14.03 6.28
CA HIS A 186 -4.49 15.25 5.54
C HIS A 186 -4.09 16.43 6.43
N THR A 187 -4.89 16.71 7.46
CA THR A 187 -4.68 17.85 8.36
C THR A 187 -3.35 17.71 9.11
N THR A 188 -3.14 16.56 9.77
CA THR A 188 -1.90 16.30 10.51
C THR A 188 -0.65 16.31 9.61
N ILE A 189 -0.74 15.77 8.39
CA ILE A 189 0.37 15.78 7.44
C ILE A 189 0.76 17.20 7.08
N ASN A 190 -0.22 18.08 6.81
CA ASN A 190 0.05 19.46 6.46
C ASN A 190 0.43 20.33 7.66
N ASP A 191 0.01 20.00 8.89
CA ASP A 191 0.51 20.65 10.11
C ASP A 191 2.03 20.51 10.27
N TRP A 192 2.59 19.39 9.84
CA TRP A 192 4.03 19.11 9.88
C TRP A 192 4.76 19.41 8.57
N HIS A 193 4.09 20.09 7.63
CA HIS A 193 4.69 20.42 6.35
C HIS A 193 5.77 21.50 6.50
N THR A 194 6.94 21.24 5.93
CA THR A 194 8.11 22.14 6.00
C THR A 194 8.12 23.21 4.92
N CYS A 195 7.35 23.04 3.83
CA CYS A 195 7.36 23.94 2.67
C CYS A 195 5.94 24.32 2.17
N PRO A 196 5.03 24.80 3.04
CA PRO A 196 3.63 25.06 2.67
C PRO A 196 3.47 26.25 1.70
N GLU A 197 4.38 27.22 1.68
CA GLU A 197 4.34 28.35 0.72
C GLU A 197 4.55 27.87 -0.73
N SER A 198 5.13 26.70 -0.91
CA SER A 198 5.36 26.11 -2.24
C SER A 198 4.24 25.18 -2.69
N GLY A 199 3.26 24.88 -1.85
CA GLY A 199 2.10 24.04 -2.14
C GLY A 199 1.70 23.15 -0.99
N GLU A 200 0.60 22.44 -1.16
CA GLU A 200 0.03 21.52 -0.18
C GLU A 200 0.48 20.08 -0.44
N ILE A 201 0.68 19.30 0.62
CA ILE A 201 0.90 17.87 0.51
C ILE A 201 -0.44 17.18 0.27
N ARG A 202 -0.61 16.55 -0.90
CA ARG A 202 -1.86 15.90 -1.32
C ARG A 202 -1.77 14.40 -1.44
N ALA A 203 -0.57 13.86 -1.52
CA ALA A 203 -0.32 12.42 -1.69
C ALA A 203 1.05 12.04 -1.11
N SER A 204 1.39 10.77 -1.22
CA SER A 204 2.70 10.22 -0.88
C SER A 204 3.18 9.22 -1.93
N ASN A 205 4.39 8.68 -1.74
CA ASN A 205 4.83 7.48 -2.42
C ASN A 205 4.04 6.23 -1.92
N PRO A 206 4.16 5.07 -2.60
CA PRO A 206 3.37 3.86 -2.28
C PRO A 206 3.52 3.32 -0.85
N CYS A 207 4.68 3.50 -0.22
CA CYS A 207 4.93 3.05 1.16
C CYS A 207 4.56 4.10 2.21
N SER A 208 4.13 5.30 1.78
CA SER A 208 3.67 6.41 2.62
C SER A 208 4.73 7.04 3.55
N GLU A 209 6.03 6.79 3.29
CA GLU A 209 7.11 7.43 4.03
C GLU A 209 7.47 8.83 3.52
N TYR A 210 7.12 9.16 2.26
CA TYR A 210 7.45 10.43 1.63
C TYR A 210 6.20 11.30 1.46
N MET A 211 5.94 12.13 2.46
CA MET A 211 4.84 13.10 2.51
C MET A 211 5.39 14.47 2.10
N PHE A 212 5.30 14.81 0.82
CA PHE A 212 5.83 16.06 0.30
C PHE A 212 5.08 16.55 -0.95
N LEU A 213 5.60 17.61 -1.58
CA LEU A 213 4.99 18.26 -2.73
C LEU A 213 4.95 17.37 -3.98
N ASP A 214 3.96 17.60 -4.83
CA ASP A 214 3.83 16.95 -6.12
C ASP A 214 5.07 17.15 -7.00
N ASN A 215 5.32 16.23 -7.92
CA ASN A 215 6.43 16.25 -8.87
C ASN A 215 7.81 16.39 -8.22
N THR A 216 7.96 15.91 -7.01
CA THR A 216 9.26 15.77 -6.33
C THR A 216 9.64 14.30 -6.19
N ALA A 217 10.90 14.02 -5.97
CA ALA A 217 11.41 12.69 -5.74
C ALA A 217 12.31 12.64 -4.51
N CYS A 218 12.41 11.47 -3.89
CA CYS A 218 13.23 11.23 -2.73
C CYS A 218 14.30 10.18 -3.06
N ASN A 219 15.56 10.52 -2.79
CA ASN A 219 16.66 9.54 -2.81
C ASN A 219 16.65 8.75 -1.51
N LEU A 220 16.87 7.44 -1.60
CA LEU A 220 16.72 6.54 -0.45
C LEU A 220 18.01 5.86 -0.06
N ALA A 221 18.24 5.75 1.26
CA ALA A 221 19.22 4.86 1.86
C ALA A 221 18.65 4.26 3.15
N SER A 222 19.09 3.04 3.50
CA SER A 222 18.72 2.38 4.75
C SER A 222 19.96 1.86 5.46
N ILE A 223 20.12 2.25 6.72
CA ILE A 223 21.25 1.85 7.57
C ILE A 223 20.89 0.50 8.22
N ASN A 224 21.75 -0.49 8.07
CA ASN A 224 21.56 -1.80 8.72
C ASN A 224 22.00 -1.73 10.20
N LEU A 225 21.03 -1.72 11.12
CA LEU A 225 21.26 -1.58 12.56
C LEU A 225 22.10 -2.72 13.17
N MET A 226 22.09 -3.90 12.59
CA MET A 226 22.88 -5.03 13.07
C MET A 226 24.40 -4.79 12.98
N GLN A 227 24.85 -3.88 12.12
CA GLN A 227 26.28 -3.51 12.01
C GLN A 227 26.80 -2.71 13.19
N PHE A 228 25.91 -2.14 14.00
CA PHE A 228 26.25 -1.34 15.19
C PHE A 228 26.10 -2.11 16.50
N ARG A 229 25.80 -3.41 16.43
CA ARG A 229 25.75 -4.28 17.60
C ARG A 229 27.16 -4.77 17.94
N GLN A 230 27.70 -4.28 19.05
CA GLN A 230 29.00 -4.71 19.57
C GLN A 230 28.93 -6.16 20.12
N ALA A 231 30.07 -6.81 20.25
CA ALA A 231 30.16 -8.16 20.83
C ALA A 231 29.63 -8.22 22.29
N SER A 232 29.68 -7.09 23.03
CA SER A 232 29.09 -6.93 24.37
C SER A 232 27.55 -6.91 24.39
N GLY A 233 26.90 -6.85 23.23
CA GLY A 233 25.46 -6.65 23.08
C GLY A 233 25.03 -5.17 23.06
N ARG A 234 25.93 -4.23 23.34
CA ARG A 234 25.64 -2.79 23.33
C ARG A 234 25.52 -2.28 21.87
N PHE A 235 24.72 -1.25 21.70
CA PHE A 235 24.63 -0.52 20.44
C PHE A 235 25.72 0.56 20.36
N ASP A 236 26.42 0.62 19.24
CA ASP A 236 27.49 1.60 18.98
C ASP A 236 26.89 2.91 18.46
N VAL A 237 26.56 3.79 19.39
CA VAL A 237 25.91 5.08 19.08
C VAL A 237 26.84 5.98 18.27
N GLU A 238 28.14 6.06 18.61
CA GLU A 238 29.10 6.93 17.92
C GLU A 238 29.28 6.53 16.44
N ALA A 239 29.42 5.23 16.18
CA ALA A 239 29.51 4.72 14.83
C ALA A 239 28.21 4.97 14.05
N PHE A 240 27.03 4.82 14.69
CA PHE A 240 25.73 5.08 14.06
C PHE A 240 25.56 6.57 13.72
N GLU A 241 25.89 7.48 14.62
CA GLU A 241 25.88 8.93 14.33
C GLU A 241 26.80 9.29 13.17
N HIS A 242 28.01 8.75 13.15
CA HIS A 242 28.94 8.96 12.04
C HIS A 242 28.37 8.50 10.71
N VAL A 243 27.78 7.31 10.67
CA VAL A 243 27.20 6.74 9.45
C VAL A 243 25.95 7.51 9.01
N ALA A 244 25.09 7.95 9.94
CA ALA A 244 23.95 8.80 9.62
C ALA A 244 24.38 10.14 8.98
N LYS A 245 25.42 10.77 9.54
CA LYS A 245 26.04 11.98 8.96
C LYS A 245 26.58 11.70 7.55
N LEU A 246 27.34 10.64 7.37
CA LEU A 246 27.93 10.28 6.08
C LEU A 246 26.84 10.03 5.01
N TRP A 247 25.82 9.25 5.34
CA TRP A 247 24.74 8.97 4.41
C TRP A 247 23.88 10.19 4.08
N THR A 248 23.71 11.12 5.00
CA THR A 248 23.05 12.39 4.70
C THR A 248 23.82 13.17 3.63
N VAL A 249 25.14 13.22 3.72
CA VAL A 249 26.01 13.86 2.70
C VAL A 249 25.95 13.09 1.38
N VAL A 250 26.01 11.76 1.40
CA VAL A 250 25.94 10.92 0.18
C VAL A 250 24.60 11.09 -0.54
N LEU A 251 23.50 11.14 0.20
CA LEU A 251 22.17 11.37 -0.39
C LEU A 251 22.09 12.76 -1.02
N GLU A 252 22.62 13.78 -0.37
CA GLU A 252 22.68 15.14 -0.93
C GLU A 252 23.46 15.19 -2.27
N ILE A 253 24.62 14.57 -2.32
CA ILE A 253 25.41 14.46 -3.56
C ILE A 253 24.61 13.73 -4.66
N SER A 254 23.88 12.67 -4.28
CA SER A 254 23.12 11.85 -5.23
C SER A 254 21.95 12.59 -5.88
N VAL A 255 21.43 13.65 -5.29
CA VAL A 255 20.40 14.51 -5.93
C VAL A 255 20.87 15.07 -7.26
N LEU A 256 22.15 15.49 -7.34
CA LEU A 256 22.74 16.02 -8.58
C LEU A 256 23.06 14.93 -9.60
N MET A 257 23.22 13.70 -9.15
CA MET A 257 23.60 12.56 -10.00
C MET A 257 22.39 11.77 -10.49
N ALA A 258 21.21 11.99 -9.92
CA ALA A 258 19.99 11.26 -10.23
C ALA A 258 19.46 11.61 -11.64
N GLN A 259 18.89 10.60 -12.30
CA GLN A 259 18.15 10.79 -13.54
C GLN A 259 16.64 10.69 -13.22
N PHE A 260 15.91 11.71 -13.62
CA PHE A 260 14.48 11.82 -13.36
C PHE A 260 13.66 11.58 -14.65
N PRO A 261 12.40 11.08 -14.54
CA PRO A 261 11.61 10.73 -15.71
C PRO A 261 11.09 11.93 -16.50
N SER A 262 11.06 13.13 -15.90
CA SER A 262 10.65 14.37 -16.56
C SER A 262 11.49 15.55 -16.08
N LYS A 263 11.51 16.61 -16.90
CA LYS A 263 12.20 17.88 -16.59
C LYS A 263 11.64 18.52 -15.32
N GLU A 264 10.32 18.54 -15.18
CA GLU A 264 9.62 19.13 -14.03
C GLU A 264 10.03 18.45 -12.72
N ILE A 265 10.06 17.11 -12.71
CA ILE A 265 10.49 16.34 -11.53
C ILE A 265 11.96 16.64 -11.21
N ALA A 266 12.82 16.77 -12.21
CA ALA A 266 14.21 17.11 -12.01
C ALA A 266 14.38 18.50 -11.39
N GLU A 267 13.67 19.51 -11.90
CA GLU A 267 13.72 20.89 -11.41
C GLU A 267 13.22 20.99 -9.96
N LEU A 268 12.08 20.38 -9.63
CA LEU A 268 11.51 20.42 -8.28
C LEU A 268 12.32 19.57 -7.29
N SER A 269 12.83 18.42 -7.69
CA SER A 269 13.73 17.63 -6.85
C SER A 269 15.03 18.38 -6.55
N TYR A 270 15.57 19.14 -7.50
CA TYR A 270 16.70 20.02 -7.26
C TYR A 270 16.34 21.20 -6.34
N LYS A 271 15.16 21.83 -6.55
CA LYS A 271 14.69 22.95 -5.74
C LYS A 271 14.57 22.62 -4.27
N PHE A 272 14.03 21.43 -3.95
CA PHE A 272 13.72 21.02 -2.57
C PHE A 272 14.72 20.06 -1.96
N ARG A 273 15.49 19.33 -2.76
CA ARG A 273 16.59 18.44 -2.35
C ARG A 273 16.22 17.48 -1.22
N THR A 274 15.07 16.83 -1.34
CA THR A 274 14.54 15.92 -0.32
C THR A 274 15.34 14.63 -0.24
N LEU A 275 15.68 14.22 0.98
CA LEU A 275 16.51 13.05 1.29
C LEU A 275 15.73 12.05 2.13
N GLY A 276 15.81 10.76 1.80
CA GLY A 276 15.15 9.67 2.50
C GLY A 276 16.16 8.76 3.19
N LEU A 277 16.46 8.99 4.47
CA LEU A 277 17.32 8.13 5.26
C LEU A 277 16.48 7.34 6.27
N GLY A 278 16.61 6.02 6.22
CA GLY A 278 15.94 5.10 7.12
C GLY A 278 16.89 4.07 7.71
N PHE A 279 16.33 3.07 8.37
CA PHE A 279 17.10 1.94 8.89
C PHE A 279 16.36 0.62 8.67
N ALA A 280 17.11 -0.48 8.71
CA ALA A 280 16.63 -1.84 8.60
C ALA A 280 17.14 -2.69 9.78
N ASN A 281 16.51 -3.85 9.99
CA ASN A 281 16.90 -4.83 11.00
C ASN A 281 16.67 -4.42 12.47
N ILE A 282 15.70 -3.53 12.75
CA ILE A 282 15.30 -3.28 14.15
C ILE A 282 14.82 -4.58 14.82
N GLY A 283 13.99 -5.37 14.15
CA GLY A 283 13.56 -6.67 14.66
C GLY A 283 14.72 -7.61 14.95
N GLY A 284 15.68 -7.72 14.02
CA GLY A 284 16.88 -8.55 14.21
C GLY A 284 17.74 -8.08 15.39
N LEU A 285 17.90 -6.76 15.56
CA LEU A 285 18.62 -6.18 16.71
C LEU A 285 17.95 -6.55 18.02
N LEU A 286 16.64 -6.36 18.15
CA LEU A 286 15.86 -6.69 19.34
C LEU A 286 15.89 -8.18 19.65
N MET A 287 15.69 -9.04 18.65
CA MET A 287 15.76 -10.50 18.81
C MET A 287 17.15 -10.94 19.31
N SER A 288 18.22 -10.34 18.79
CA SER A 288 19.59 -10.66 19.21
C SER A 288 19.89 -10.27 20.66
N GLN A 289 19.06 -9.43 21.26
CA GLN A 289 19.14 -8.97 22.66
C GLN A 289 18.09 -9.64 23.56
N GLY A 290 17.21 -10.47 23.00
CA GLY A 290 16.13 -11.13 23.74
C GLY A 290 14.98 -10.20 24.11
N ILE A 291 14.82 -9.09 23.39
CA ILE A 291 13.77 -8.07 23.62
C ILE A 291 12.56 -8.37 22.73
N ALA A 292 11.38 -8.44 23.34
CA ALA A 292 10.13 -8.65 22.59
C ALA A 292 9.80 -7.43 21.71
N TYR A 293 9.44 -7.66 20.44
CA TYR A 293 9.22 -6.61 19.47
C TYR A 293 8.14 -5.59 19.87
N ASP A 294 7.08 -6.03 20.53
CA ASP A 294 5.95 -5.21 21.01
C ASP A 294 6.13 -4.68 22.45
N SER A 295 7.30 -4.87 23.05
CA SER A 295 7.58 -4.38 24.41
C SER A 295 7.77 -2.87 24.47
N LYS A 296 7.58 -2.28 25.65
CA LYS A 296 7.90 -0.86 25.89
C LYS A 296 9.37 -0.55 25.62
N GLU A 297 10.26 -1.44 26.04
CA GLU A 297 11.70 -1.33 25.82
C GLU A 297 12.03 -1.28 24.31
N ALA A 298 11.44 -2.16 23.51
CA ALA A 298 11.63 -2.17 22.06
C ALA A 298 11.18 -0.86 21.41
N ARG A 299 10.01 -0.32 21.80
CA ARG A 299 9.52 0.96 21.30
C ARG A 299 10.44 2.12 21.70
N SER A 300 10.95 2.12 22.91
CA SER A 300 11.89 3.15 23.38
C SER A 300 13.23 3.09 22.63
N ILE A 301 13.77 1.90 22.38
CA ILE A 301 14.98 1.72 21.57
C ILE A 301 14.75 2.25 20.15
N CYS A 302 13.62 1.89 19.54
CA CYS A 302 13.27 2.38 18.20
C CYS A 302 13.13 3.91 18.17
N GLY A 303 12.46 4.49 19.17
CA GLY A 303 12.32 5.93 19.34
C GLY A 303 13.68 6.64 19.51
N ALA A 304 14.57 6.09 20.32
CA ALA A 304 15.90 6.65 20.52
C ALA A 304 16.76 6.61 19.25
N ILE A 305 16.77 5.49 18.52
CA ILE A 305 17.49 5.36 17.25
C ILE A 305 16.93 6.37 16.21
N SER A 306 15.61 6.51 16.12
CA SER A 306 14.96 7.47 15.24
C SER A 306 15.30 8.91 15.60
N ALA A 307 15.32 9.26 16.89
CA ALA A 307 15.66 10.60 17.35
C ALA A 307 17.12 10.96 17.05
N ILE A 308 18.05 10.03 17.26
CA ILE A 308 19.48 10.21 16.92
C ILE A 308 19.63 10.42 15.41
N MET A 309 19.06 9.54 14.60
CA MET A 309 19.17 9.62 13.13
C MET A 309 18.59 10.94 12.60
N THR A 310 17.41 11.33 13.06
CA THR A 310 16.75 12.57 12.65
C THR A 310 17.57 13.79 13.08
N GLY A 311 17.99 13.85 14.33
CA GLY A 311 18.77 14.97 14.88
C GLY A 311 20.12 15.14 14.16
N VAL A 312 20.85 14.04 13.94
CA VAL A 312 22.13 14.05 13.22
C VAL A 312 21.94 14.47 11.76
N SER A 313 20.90 13.96 11.09
CA SER A 313 20.61 14.31 9.70
C SER A 313 20.30 15.80 9.52
N TYR A 314 19.46 16.37 10.37
CA TYR A 314 19.16 17.81 10.33
C TYR A 314 20.34 18.68 10.73
N ALA A 315 21.13 18.28 11.73
CA ALA A 315 22.36 18.98 12.08
C ALA A 315 23.38 18.98 10.93
N THR A 316 23.49 17.85 10.23
CA THR A 316 24.36 17.70 9.04
C THR A 316 23.86 18.58 7.89
N SER A 317 22.55 18.58 7.64
CA SER A 317 21.92 19.46 6.63
C SER A 317 22.20 20.95 6.93
N ALA A 318 22.07 21.38 8.18
CA ALA A 318 22.39 22.74 8.59
C ALA A 318 23.90 23.08 8.41
N GLN A 319 24.80 22.12 8.68
CA GLN A 319 26.24 22.29 8.41
C GLN A 319 26.51 22.43 6.91
N MET A 320 25.90 21.61 6.07
CA MET A 320 26.03 21.74 4.60
C MET A 320 25.48 23.06 4.12
N ALA A 321 24.32 23.50 4.62
CA ALA A 321 23.73 24.79 4.27
C ALA A 321 24.61 25.98 4.67
N LYS A 322 25.35 25.90 5.76
CA LYS A 322 26.33 26.91 6.16
C LYS A 322 27.49 27.05 5.16
N GLU A 323 27.93 25.95 4.57
CA GLU A 323 29.06 25.94 3.65
C GLU A 323 28.63 26.20 2.18
N LEU A 324 27.50 25.67 1.77
CA LEU A 324 27.03 25.63 0.38
C LEU A 324 25.83 26.53 0.10
N GLY A 325 25.20 27.11 1.13
CA GLY A 325 23.90 27.76 1.06
C GLY A 325 22.75 26.77 1.30
N ALA A 326 21.60 27.29 1.69
CA ALA A 326 20.38 26.52 1.86
C ALA A 326 19.83 26.06 0.50
N PHE A 327 18.96 25.03 0.51
CA PHE A 327 18.28 24.61 -0.73
C PHE A 327 17.42 25.75 -1.31
N PRO A 328 17.22 25.80 -2.65
CA PRO A 328 16.59 26.96 -3.31
C PRO A 328 15.18 27.31 -2.79
N GLY A 329 14.38 26.33 -2.38
CA GLY A 329 13.05 26.56 -1.82
C GLY A 329 13.03 26.94 -0.34
N TYR A 330 14.17 27.08 0.34
CA TYR A 330 14.22 27.35 1.77
C TYR A 330 13.72 28.73 2.14
N GLY A 331 14.16 29.77 1.41
CA GLY A 331 13.92 31.16 1.81
C GLY A 331 12.44 31.52 1.93
N GLU A 332 11.61 31.03 1.04
CA GLU A 332 10.15 31.22 1.08
C GLU A 332 9.47 30.43 2.20
N ASN A 333 10.09 29.33 2.68
CA ASN A 333 9.53 28.39 3.66
C ASN A 333 10.25 28.40 5.02
N GLU A 334 11.22 29.30 5.24
CA GLU A 334 12.10 29.29 6.41
C GLU A 334 11.34 29.22 7.74
N SER A 335 10.34 30.07 7.92
CA SER A 335 9.56 30.14 9.16
C SER A 335 8.85 28.83 9.47
N HIS A 336 8.26 28.20 8.46
CA HIS A 336 7.56 26.91 8.58
C HIS A 336 8.51 25.77 8.87
N MET A 337 9.64 25.70 8.17
CA MET A 337 10.64 24.67 8.42
C MET A 337 11.22 24.80 9.83
N LEU A 338 11.55 26.00 10.28
CA LEU A 338 12.05 26.23 11.65
C LEU A 338 10.99 25.89 12.72
N ARG A 339 9.70 26.18 12.46
CA ARG A 339 8.60 25.76 13.32
C ARG A 339 8.55 24.23 13.47
N VAL A 340 8.58 23.52 12.35
CA VAL A 340 8.59 22.04 12.37
C VAL A 340 9.80 21.49 13.12
N MET A 341 10.99 22.10 12.94
CA MET A 341 12.20 21.71 13.71
C MET A 341 12.03 21.95 15.21
N ARG A 342 11.39 23.06 15.62
CA ARG A 342 11.10 23.31 17.05
C ARG A 342 10.13 22.28 17.60
N ASN A 343 9.09 21.89 16.82
CA ASN A 343 8.16 20.84 17.22
C ASN A 343 8.84 19.49 17.37
N HIS A 344 9.72 19.08 16.44
CA HIS A 344 10.52 17.86 16.59
C HIS A 344 11.42 17.90 17.83
N ARG A 345 12.02 19.07 18.13
CA ARG A 345 12.83 19.26 19.33
C ARG A 345 11.99 19.13 20.60
N ALA A 346 10.81 19.76 20.63
CA ALA A 346 9.86 19.61 21.75
C ALA A 346 9.46 18.15 21.98
N ALA A 347 9.19 17.41 20.91
CA ALA A 347 8.90 15.98 20.97
C ALA A 347 10.08 15.18 21.56
N ALA A 348 11.30 15.44 21.11
CA ALA A 348 12.50 14.76 21.60
C ALA A 348 12.77 15.03 23.09
N HIS A 349 12.35 16.18 23.61
CA HIS A 349 12.47 16.54 25.03
C HIS A 349 11.25 16.16 25.88
N GLY A 350 10.19 15.58 25.27
CA GLY A 350 8.94 15.26 25.96
C GLY A 350 8.12 16.48 26.39
N GLU A 351 8.33 17.63 25.73
CA GLU A 351 7.69 18.91 26.05
C GLU A 351 6.31 19.01 25.35
N ALA A 352 5.34 18.20 25.79
CA ALA A 352 4.02 18.07 25.13
C ALA A 352 3.19 19.38 25.01
N THR A 353 3.56 20.44 25.74
CA THR A 353 2.87 21.74 25.72
C THR A 353 3.58 22.80 24.85
N ALA A 354 4.71 22.45 24.24
CA ALA A 354 5.55 23.39 23.50
C ALA A 354 5.37 23.31 21.97
N TYR A 355 4.38 22.57 21.50
CA TYR A 355 4.10 22.47 20.05
C TYR A 355 3.47 23.76 19.52
N GLU A 356 3.95 24.18 18.36
CA GLU A 356 3.48 25.38 17.64
C GLU A 356 2.56 24.99 16.49
N ASP A 357 1.38 25.62 16.40
CA ASP A 357 0.44 25.57 15.27
C ASP A 357 0.11 24.14 14.78
N LEU A 358 -0.23 23.25 15.71
CA LEU A 358 -0.76 21.92 15.39
C LEU A 358 -2.28 21.87 15.66
N SER A 359 -3.03 21.33 14.73
CA SER A 359 -4.47 21.08 14.86
C SER A 359 -4.76 20.04 15.93
N THR A 360 -3.88 19.05 16.08
CA THR A 360 -3.96 17.98 17.08
C THR A 360 -2.59 17.73 17.68
N ASN A 361 -2.51 17.74 19.01
CA ASN A 361 -1.25 17.45 19.69
C ASN A 361 -0.88 15.96 19.52
N PRO A 362 0.39 15.67 19.22
CA PRO A 362 0.85 14.30 19.11
C PRO A 362 0.71 13.57 20.46
N VAL A 363 0.48 12.27 20.38
CA VAL A 363 0.51 11.39 21.57
C VAL A 363 1.94 11.42 22.12
N PRO A 364 2.13 11.69 23.42
CA PRO A 364 3.47 11.69 24.02
C PRO A 364 4.16 10.36 23.81
N LEU A 365 5.41 10.39 23.34
CA LEU A 365 6.27 9.22 23.38
C LEU A 365 6.45 8.80 24.85
N ASP A 366 6.29 7.52 25.14
CA ASP A 366 6.68 6.97 26.45
C ASP A 366 8.21 6.98 26.54
N ALA A 367 8.76 8.17 26.80
CA ALA A 367 10.21 8.41 26.87
C ALA A 367 10.82 7.96 28.23
N SER A 368 10.03 7.30 29.08
CA SER A 368 10.48 6.87 30.41
C SER A 368 11.55 5.76 30.36
N HIS A 369 11.80 5.21 29.22
CA HIS A 369 12.81 4.17 28.99
C HIS A 369 13.91 4.61 28.03
#